data_3f4d469a865daca293603ae02a678fee
#
_entry.id   3f4d469a865daca293603ae02a678fee
#
_cell.length_a   1.000
_cell.length_b   1.000
_cell.length_c   1.000
_cell.angle_alpha   90.00
_cell.angle_beta   90.00
_cell.angle_gamma   90.00
#
_symmetry.space_group_name_H-M   'P 1'
#
loop_
_entity.id
_entity.type
_entity.pdbx_description
1 polymer ?
#
loop_
_entity_poly.entity_id
_entity_poly.type
_entity_poly.pdbx_seq_one_letter_code
_entity_poly.pdbx_strand_id
1 'polypeptide(L)'
;MKIKIIDNFLKKKDLDKLTNLSLNECKENKMKVYHNSIRGREVLNSECINKELLKNLNSNYHDMALSILGELCPEKLDLYDYSEFHIIEIGKYFKFPIHEDTPNKLLSGVIYLKPSKNIGTNFFSSK
;
A
#
# COMPACT_ATOMS: atom_id res chain seq x y z
N MET A 1 16.34 -10.24 3.53
CA MET A 1 15.27 -9.37 3.00
C MET A 1 15.88 -8.40 2.00
N LYS A 2 15.28 -8.28 0.84
CA LYS A 2 15.71 -7.32 -0.18
C LYS A 2 14.76 -6.13 -0.17
N ILE A 3 15.31 -4.94 -0.12
CA ILE A 3 14.53 -3.70 0.01
C ILE A 3 15.01 -2.71 -1.04
N LYS A 4 14.08 -2.04 -1.67
CA LYS A 4 14.36 -0.92 -2.57
C LYS A 4 13.54 0.28 -2.14
N ILE A 5 14.19 1.43 -2.06
CA ILE A 5 13.53 2.72 -1.79
C ILE A 5 13.56 3.52 -3.09
N ILE A 6 12.40 3.99 -3.50
CA ILE A 6 12.24 4.73 -4.75
C ILE A 6 11.58 6.07 -4.43
N ASP A 7 12.25 7.15 -4.79
CA ASP A 7 11.67 8.48 -4.74
C ASP A 7 10.89 8.75 -6.03
N ASN A 8 9.79 9.46 -5.90
CA ASN A 8 8.95 9.86 -7.03
C ASN A 8 8.44 8.67 -7.87
N PHE A 9 8.00 7.61 -7.19
CA PHE A 9 7.45 6.44 -7.86
C PHE A 9 6.21 6.76 -8.68
N LEU A 10 5.29 7.55 -8.12
CA LEU A 10 4.10 8.00 -8.83
C LEU A 10 4.41 9.19 -9.74
N LYS A 11 3.80 9.20 -10.91
CA LYS A 11 3.79 10.39 -11.76
C LYS A 11 3.11 11.54 -11.01
N LYS A 12 3.58 12.75 -11.21
CA LYS A 12 3.08 13.93 -10.49
C LYS A 12 1.57 14.09 -10.59
N LYS A 13 1.01 13.90 -11.75
CA LYS A 13 -0.44 13.98 -11.99
C LYS A 13 -1.21 12.98 -11.14
N ASP A 14 -0.72 11.75 -10.99
CA ASP A 14 -1.34 10.73 -10.17
C ASP A 14 -1.14 11.01 -8.68
N LEU A 15 0.04 11.46 -8.30
CA LEU A 15 0.31 11.89 -6.93
C LEU A 15 -0.63 13.01 -6.50
N ASP A 16 -0.77 14.04 -7.32
CA ASP A 16 -1.66 15.18 -7.04
C ASP A 16 -3.11 14.72 -6.92
N LYS A 17 -3.56 13.84 -7.79
CA LYS A 17 -4.90 13.28 -7.75
C LYS A 17 -5.14 12.48 -6.46
N LEU A 18 -4.20 11.63 -6.08
CA LEU A 18 -4.34 10.77 -4.92
C LEU A 18 -4.18 11.53 -3.60
N THR A 19 -3.29 12.51 -3.54
CA THR A 19 -3.13 13.34 -2.35
C THR A 19 -4.33 14.25 -2.09
N ASN A 20 -5.05 14.62 -3.13
CA ASN A 20 -6.29 15.40 -3.04
C ASN A 20 -7.55 14.52 -2.95
N LEU A 21 -7.40 13.21 -3.00
CA LEU A 21 -8.51 12.29 -2.85
C LEU A 21 -9.03 12.34 -1.42
N SER A 22 -10.31 12.67 -1.27
CA SER A 22 -10.99 12.57 0.02
C SER A 22 -11.53 11.15 0.18
N LEU A 23 -11.08 10.44 1.21
CA LEU A 23 -11.66 9.13 1.53
C LEU A 23 -13.11 9.26 1.99
N ASN A 24 -13.52 10.44 2.48
CA ASN A 24 -14.93 10.72 2.72
C ASN A 24 -15.76 10.74 1.43
N GLU A 25 -15.19 11.20 0.33
CA GLU A 25 -15.81 11.10 -1.00
C GLU A 25 -15.90 9.65 -1.46
N CYS A 26 -14.86 8.87 -1.19
CA CYS A 26 -14.88 7.43 -1.47
C CYS A 26 -15.93 6.69 -0.66
N LYS A 27 -16.33 7.22 0.51
CA LYS A 27 -17.34 6.61 1.37
C LYS A 27 -18.71 6.60 0.71
N GLU A 28 -19.07 7.68 0.02
CA GLU A 28 -20.28 7.72 -0.80
C GLU A 28 -20.15 6.82 -2.02
N ASN A 29 -18.95 6.58 -2.49
CA ASN A 29 -18.57 5.74 -3.61
C ASN A 29 -17.97 4.40 -3.17
N LYS A 30 -18.57 3.75 -2.16
CA LYS A 30 -18.20 2.40 -1.70
C LYS A 30 -16.87 2.33 -0.94
N MET A 31 -16.72 3.12 0.09
CA MET A 31 -15.61 2.98 1.02
C MET A 31 -15.88 1.91 2.07
N LYS A 32 -14.91 1.06 2.29
CA LYS A 32 -14.93 0.09 3.39
C LYS A 32 -14.25 0.69 4.61
N VAL A 33 -14.92 0.60 5.75
CA VAL A 33 -14.39 1.03 7.04
C VAL A 33 -14.31 -0.18 7.95
N TYR A 34 -13.19 -0.37 8.59
CA TYR A 34 -13.02 -1.45 9.56
C TYR A 34 -12.30 -0.95 10.81
N HIS A 35 -12.50 -1.66 11.89
CA HIS A 35 -11.94 -1.34 13.19
C HIS A 35 -10.84 -2.32 13.55
N ASN A 36 -9.73 -1.81 14.02
CA ASN A 36 -8.69 -2.61 14.67
C ASN A 36 -8.61 -2.20 16.13
N SER A 37 -8.52 -3.18 17.01
CA SER A 37 -8.32 -2.94 18.43
C SER A 37 -6.86 -3.15 18.79
N ILE A 38 -6.23 -2.11 19.31
CA ILE A 38 -4.83 -2.17 19.76
C ILE A 38 -4.78 -1.64 21.18
N ARG A 39 -4.27 -2.48 22.11
CA ARG A 39 -4.14 -2.12 23.53
C ARG A 39 -5.47 -1.64 24.15
N GLY A 40 -6.58 -2.31 23.80
CA GLY A 40 -7.90 -1.96 24.30
C GLY A 40 -8.52 -0.70 23.71
N ARG A 41 -7.94 -0.14 22.65
CA ARG A 41 -8.49 1.01 21.94
C ARG A 41 -8.95 0.60 20.55
N GLU A 42 -10.11 1.05 20.16
CA GLU A 42 -10.55 0.91 18.77
C GLU A 42 -9.82 1.93 17.90
N VAL A 43 -9.32 1.45 16.78
CA VAL A 43 -8.67 2.28 15.77
C VAL A 43 -9.43 2.11 14.46
N LEU A 44 -9.84 3.24 13.91
CA LEU A 44 -10.55 3.26 12.64
C LEU A 44 -9.56 3.37 11.49
N ASN A 45 -9.58 2.37 10.61
CA ASN A 45 -8.91 2.44 9.32
C ASN A 45 -9.97 2.46 8.23
N SER A 46 -9.67 3.19 7.18
CA SER A 46 -10.56 3.30 6.04
C SER A 46 -9.83 2.84 4.79
N GLU A 47 -10.51 2.07 3.98
CA GLU A 47 -9.99 1.55 2.72
C GLU A 47 -10.89 1.98 1.58
N CYS A 48 -10.29 2.53 0.53
CA CYS A 48 -11.02 2.86 -0.68
C CYS A 48 -11.34 1.57 -1.45
N ILE A 49 -12.61 1.37 -1.75
CA ILE A 49 -13.08 0.21 -2.53
C ILE A 49 -13.60 0.60 -3.91
N ASN A 50 -13.21 1.77 -4.40
CA ASN A 50 -13.51 2.17 -5.77
C ASN A 50 -12.70 1.32 -6.74
N LYS A 51 -13.32 0.28 -7.27
CA LYS A 51 -12.65 -0.71 -8.12
C LYS A 51 -12.08 -0.11 -9.39
N GLU A 52 -12.75 0.87 -9.97
CA GLU A 52 -12.27 1.53 -11.19
C GLU A 52 -10.97 2.30 -10.94
N LEU A 53 -10.91 3.08 -9.87
CA LEU A 53 -9.71 3.81 -9.48
C LEU A 53 -8.54 2.86 -9.22
N LEU A 54 -8.76 1.81 -8.44
CA LEU A 54 -7.72 0.84 -8.11
C LEU A 54 -7.25 0.07 -9.35
N LYS A 55 -8.15 -0.28 -10.23
CA LYS A 55 -7.82 -0.94 -11.50
C LYS A 55 -6.97 -0.04 -12.40
N ASN A 56 -7.31 1.24 -12.49
CA ASN A 56 -6.54 2.20 -13.28
C ASN A 56 -5.14 2.39 -12.73
N LEU A 57 -4.99 2.49 -11.41
CA LEU A 57 -3.68 2.54 -10.76
C LEU A 57 -2.86 1.30 -11.07
N ASN A 58 -3.45 0.13 -10.94
CA ASN A 58 -2.76 -1.11 -11.25
C ASN A 58 -2.31 -1.15 -12.71
N SER A 59 -3.17 -0.78 -13.65
CA SER A 59 -2.82 -0.74 -15.07
C SER A 59 -1.68 0.23 -15.38
N ASN A 60 -1.64 1.37 -14.70
CA ASN A 60 -0.62 2.39 -14.92
C ASN A 60 0.74 2.05 -14.32
N TYR A 61 0.78 1.27 -13.23
CA TYR A 61 2.00 1.01 -12.46
C TYR A 61 2.42 -0.46 -12.43
N HIS A 62 1.67 -1.33 -13.05
CA HIS A 62 1.93 -2.76 -13.09
C HIS A 62 3.31 -3.10 -13.65
N ASP A 63 3.67 -2.53 -14.78
CA ASP A 63 4.96 -2.81 -15.43
C ASP A 63 6.13 -2.33 -14.57
N MET A 64 5.97 -1.20 -13.89
CA MET A 64 7.00 -0.72 -12.95
C MET A 64 7.16 -1.67 -11.77
N ALA A 65 6.07 -2.20 -11.23
CA ALA A 65 6.10 -3.16 -10.15
C ALA A 65 6.79 -4.46 -10.57
N LEU A 66 6.48 -4.98 -11.75
CA LEU A 66 7.16 -6.17 -12.30
C LEU A 66 8.65 -5.92 -12.53
N SER A 67 9.03 -4.73 -12.98
CA SER A 67 10.43 -4.36 -13.15
C SER A 67 11.18 -4.37 -11.82
N ILE A 68 10.54 -3.87 -10.76
CA ILE A 68 11.12 -3.91 -9.40
C ILE A 68 11.26 -5.36 -8.91
N LEU A 69 10.25 -6.18 -9.11
CA LEU A 69 10.32 -7.59 -8.76
C LEU A 69 11.47 -8.29 -9.49
N GLY A 70 11.61 -8.04 -10.79
CA GLY A 70 12.69 -8.60 -11.61
C GLY A 70 14.08 -8.13 -11.15
N GLU A 71 14.20 -6.92 -10.64
CA GLU A 71 15.44 -6.39 -10.09
C GLU A 71 15.79 -7.02 -8.73
N LEU A 72 14.81 -7.12 -7.84
CA LEU A 72 15.02 -7.61 -6.47
C LEU A 72 15.08 -9.14 -6.39
N CYS A 73 14.19 -9.81 -7.09
CA CYS A 73 14.03 -11.27 -7.03
C CYS A 73 13.61 -11.83 -8.40
N PRO A 74 14.52 -11.86 -9.40
CA PRO A 74 14.15 -12.28 -10.75
C PRO A 74 13.59 -13.70 -10.82
N GLU A 75 13.98 -14.57 -9.92
CA GLU A 75 13.49 -15.95 -9.82
C GLU A 75 11.99 -16.05 -9.49
N LYS A 76 11.40 -14.97 -8.99
CA LYS A 76 9.97 -14.94 -8.65
C LYS A 76 9.08 -14.49 -9.80
N LEU A 77 9.64 -14.00 -10.90
CA LEU A 77 8.84 -13.51 -12.02
C LEU A 77 7.93 -14.60 -12.61
N ASP A 78 8.40 -15.84 -12.67
CA ASP A 78 7.61 -16.95 -13.20
C ASP A 78 6.44 -17.36 -12.29
N LEU A 79 6.47 -16.92 -11.05
CA LEU A 79 5.40 -17.18 -10.07
C LEU A 79 4.32 -16.11 -10.08
N TYR A 80 4.53 -15.03 -10.82
CA TYR A 80 3.59 -13.92 -10.86
C TYR A 80 2.23 -14.34 -11.43
N ASP A 81 1.17 -13.93 -10.75
CA ASP A 81 -0.21 -14.15 -11.15
C ASP A 81 -0.94 -12.83 -11.35
N TYR A 82 -0.98 -12.00 -10.31
CA TYR A 82 -1.67 -10.71 -10.36
C TYR A 82 -1.05 -9.70 -9.40
N SER A 83 -1.39 -8.44 -9.61
CA SER A 83 -1.04 -7.36 -8.70
C SER A 83 -2.28 -6.57 -8.29
N GLU A 84 -2.22 -5.97 -7.12
CA GLU A 84 -3.29 -5.16 -6.56
C GLU A 84 -2.75 -3.86 -5.96
N PHE A 85 -3.55 -2.82 -6.05
CA PHE A 85 -3.34 -1.59 -5.32
C PHE A 85 -4.44 -1.41 -4.28
N HIS A 86 -4.06 -0.95 -3.10
CA HIS A 86 -4.97 -0.58 -2.02
C HIS A 86 -4.67 0.85 -1.61
N ILE A 87 -5.71 1.62 -1.31
CA ILE A 87 -5.57 2.97 -0.75
C ILE A 87 -6.19 2.94 0.63
N ILE A 88 -5.37 3.17 1.65
CA ILE A 88 -5.77 3.04 3.04
C ILE A 88 -5.45 4.33 3.78
N GLU A 89 -6.41 4.82 4.55
CA GLU A 89 -6.18 5.85 5.55
C GLU A 89 -6.14 5.19 6.91
N ILE A 90 -5.03 5.40 7.62
CA ILE A 90 -4.78 4.75 8.91
C ILE A 90 -5.09 5.73 10.02
N GLY A 91 -5.86 5.29 11.01
CA GLY A 91 -6.21 6.07 12.18
C GLY A 91 -4.99 6.38 13.07
N LYS A 92 -5.10 7.42 13.88
CA LYS A 92 -4.02 8.00 14.69
C LYS A 92 -3.30 7.01 15.60
N TYR A 93 -4.01 6.04 16.15
CA TYR A 93 -3.47 5.09 17.13
C TYR A 93 -3.15 3.72 16.53
N PHE A 94 -3.23 3.60 15.22
CA PHE A 94 -2.98 2.33 14.56
C PHE A 94 -1.49 2.01 14.54
N LYS A 95 -1.15 0.78 14.91
CA LYS A 95 0.18 0.22 14.72
C LYS A 95 0.05 -1.18 14.16
N PHE A 96 0.80 -1.45 13.11
CA PHE A 96 0.96 -2.82 12.66
C PHE A 96 1.84 -3.59 13.66
N PRO A 97 1.44 -4.79 14.07
CA PRO A 97 2.35 -5.66 14.80
C PRO A 97 3.54 -6.05 13.92
N ILE A 98 4.66 -6.40 14.53
CA ILE A 98 5.79 -6.96 13.78
C ILE A 98 5.33 -8.28 13.16
N HIS A 99 5.45 -8.39 11.85
CA HIS A 99 4.98 -9.55 11.11
C HIS A 99 5.77 -9.72 9.81
N GLU A 100 5.62 -10.88 9.20
CA GLU A 100 6.03 -11.13 7.83
C GLU A 100 4.78 -11.17 6.94
N ASP A 101 4.94 -10.73 5.70
CA ASP A 101 3.88 -10.90 4.71
C ASP A 101 3.72 -12.38 4.35
N THR A 102 2.53 -12.74 3.89
CA THR A 102 2.25 -14.13 3.51
C THR A 102 3.14 -14.58 2.35
N PRO A 103 3.55 -15.86 2.29
CA PRO A 103 4.46 -16.35 1.26
C PRO A 103 3.98 -16.18 -0.17
N ASN A 104 2.68 -16.05 -0.39
CA ASN A 104 2.12 -15.81 -1.71
C ASN A 104 2.29 -14.37 -2.22
N LYS A 105 2.72 -13.46 -1.38
CA LYS A 105 3.10 -12.11 -1.81
C LYS A 105 4.54 -12.11 -2.32
N LEU A 106 4.70 -11.96 -3.62
CA LEU A 106 6.03 -11.94 -4.25
C LEU A 106 6.76 -10.62 -4.01
N LEU A 107 6.02 -9.54 -3.96
CA LEU A 107 6.50 -8.18 -3.72
C LEU A 107 5.44 -7.40 -2.95
N SER A 108 5.85 -6.71 -1.92
CA SER A 108 5.00 -5.75 -1.22
C SER A 108 5.63 -4.36 -1.29
N GLY A 109 4.81 -3.36 -1.54
CA GLY A 109 5.25 -1.98 -1.57
C GLY A 109 4.32 -1.08 -0.78
N VAL A 110 4.86 -0.01 -0.24
CA VAL A 110 4.10 1.04 0.43
C VAL A 110 4.45 2.38 -0.22
N ILE A 111 3.42 3.10 -0.61
CA ILE A 111 3.55 4.46 -1.15
C ILE A 111 2.91 5.41 -0.15
N TYR A 112 3.71 6.32 0.39
CA TYR A 112 3.20 7.30 1.36
C TYR A 112 2.67 8.51 0.60
N LEU A 113 1.35 8.72 0.65
CA LEU A 113 0.69 9.82 -0.05
C LEU A 113 0.70 11.11 0.77
N LYS A 114 0.37 11.01 2.06
CA LYS A 114 0.32 12.13 3.01
C LYS A 114 1.03 11.74 4.29
N PRO A 115 2.35 11.58 4.25
CA PRO A 115 3.07 11.18 5.46
C PRO A 115 3.04 12.29 6.49
N SER A 116 2.68 11.95 7.73
CA SER A 116 2.88 12.85 8.85
C SER A 116 4.28 12.62 9.45
N LYS A 117 4.67 13.51 10.37
CA LYS A 117 5.95 13.42 11.05
C LYS A 117 6.10 12.08 11.78
N ASN A 118 7.25 11.46 11.68
CA ASN A 118 7.59 10.18 12.31
C ASN A 118 6.81 8.96 11.76
N ILE A 119 6.32 9.05 10.55
CA ILE A 119 5.75 7.91 9.84
C ILE A 119 6.81 7.21 9.01
N GLY A 120 6.73 5.91 8.95
CA GLY A 120 7.58 5.07 8.13
C GLY A 120 7.37 3.61 8.43
N THR A 121 8.18 2.79 7.79
CA THR A 121 8.17 1.34 7.98
C THR A 121 9.52 0.92 8.54
N ASN A 122 9.49 0.22 9.64
CA ASN A 122 10.70 -0.35 10.25
C ASN A 122 10.85 -1.80 9.82
N PHE A 123 12.06 -2.16 9.43
CA PHE A 123 12.40 -3.53 9.05
C PHE A 123 13.22 -4.17 10.16
N PHE A 124 12.90 -5.40 10.49
CA PHE A 124 13.55 -6.15 11.55
C PHE A 124 14.20 -7.40 10.97
N SER A 125 15.42 -7.68 11.42
CA SER A 125 16.09 -8.92 11.03
C SER A 125 15.42 -10.12 11.67
N SER A 126 15.21 -11.18 10.91
CA SER A 126 14.85 -12.48 11.47
C SER A 126 16.07 -13.12 12.14
N LYS A 127 15.85 -13.77 13.25
CA LYS A 127 16.90 -14.55 13.92
C LYS A 127 16.85 -16.00 13.48
#